data_4418379bb9c6d4c3d6e64c89292ff8d6
#
_entry.id   4418379bb9c6d4c3d6e64c89292ff8d6
#
_cell.length_a   1.000
_cell.length_b   1.000
_cell.length_c   1.000
_cell.angle_alpha   90.00
_cell.angle_beta   90.00
_cell.angle_gamma   90.00
#
_symmetry.space_group_name_H-M   'P 1'
#
loop_
_entity.id
_entity.type
_entity.pdbx_description
1 polymer ?
#
loop_
_entity_poly.entity_id
_entity_poly.type
_entity_poly.pdbx_seq_one_letter_code
_entity_poly.pdbx_strand_id
1 'polypeptide(L)'
;FFTMWSFATPALTEHVFGAELPTEGADNYVALNAAYNEAANAVSSAMGVYGLSSMAFALVLSVWASRRRLDRRWVHLVSLVLGGVGFLTMVQWSPETAGNLKWSFALVGIAWGSILSMPYAMLSSAIPSDRMGVGMGVFNMFIVIPQIVAALGGINWAYKSFLGQDVIQTMVLAGISLILAGALNLLIKPSDMIQSEEG
;
A
#
# COMPACT_ATOMS: atom_id res chain seq x y z
N PHE A 1 2.53 2.07 1.70
CA PHE A 1 1.23 2.75 1.79
C PHE A 1 1.33 4.24 2.06
N PHE A 2 2.22 4.69 2.94
CA PHE A 2 2.43 6.12 3.17
C PHE A 2 2.71 6.88 1.87
N THR A 3 3.52 6.30 0.98
CA THR A 3 3.79 6.84 -0.36
C THR A 3 2.51 7.00 -1.19
N MET A 4 1.63 6.01 -1.17
CA MET A 4 0.33 6.09 -1.86
C MET A 4 -0.51 7.25 -1.33
N TRP A 5 -0.67 7.37 -0.03
CA TRP A 5 -1.48 8.44 0.56
C TRP A 5 -0.94 9.83 0.29
N SER A 6 0.39 9.96 0.15
CA SER A 6 1.03 11.26 -0.09
C SER A 6 1.11 11.63 -1.57
N PHE A 7 1.23 10.66 -2.47
CA PHE A 7 1.60 10.90 -3.87
C PHE A 7 0.63 10.33 -4.90
N ALA A 8 -0.28 9.42 -4.55
CA ALA A 8 -1.13 8.77 -5.56
C ALA A 8 -2.01 9.78 -6.31
N THR A 9 -2.61 10.75 -5.61
CA THR A 9 -3.46 11.73 -6.28
C THR A 9 -2.68 12.54 -7.31
N PRO A 10 -1.63 13.31 -6.98
CA PRO A 10 -0.90 14.06 -8.00
C PRO A 10 -0.28 13.15 -9.05
N ALA A 11 0.35 12.03 -8.66
CA ALA A 11 1.00 11.13 -9.59
C ALA A 11 0.05 10.56 -10.66
N LEU A 12 -1.13 10.11 -10.24
CA LEU A 12 -2.09 9.49 -11.16
C LEU A 12 -2.92 10.53 -11.93
N THR A 13 -3.19 11.70 -11.34
CA THR A 13 -3.86 12.79 -12.02
C THR A 13 -3.03 13.30 -13.20
N GLU A 14 -1.73 13.49 -13.00
CA GLU A 14 -0.82 13.92 -14.06
C GLU A 14 -0.52 12.81 -15.06
N HIS A 15 -0.15 11.62 -14.57
CA HIS A 15 0.32 10.52 -15.43
C HIS A 15 -0.81 9.83 -16.20
N VAL A 16 -1.90 9.45 -15.50
CA VAL A 16 -2.97 8.63 -16.10
C VAL A 16 -3.98 9.49 -16.83
N PHE A 17 -4.32 10.65 -16.28
CA PHE A 17 -5.32 11.55 -16.88
C PHE A 17 -4.68 12.65 -17.74
N GLY A 18 -3.37 12.85 -17.70
CA GLY A 18 -2.67 13.88 -18.44
C GLY A 18 -3.09 15.31 -18.02
N ALA A 19 -3.61 15.46 -16.80
CA ALA A 19 -4.07 16.75 -16.31
C ALA A 19 -2.87 17.59 -15.85
N GLU A 20 -2.72 18.77 -16.43
CA GLU A 20 -1.65 19.71 -16.10
C GLU A 20 -1.91 20.36 -14.73
N LEU A 21 -0.86 20.52 -13.94
CA LEU A 21 -0.93 21.21 -12.67
C LEU A 21 -1.24 22.70 -12.90
N PRO A 22 -2.35 23.24 -12.33
CA PRO A 22 -2.73 24.62 -12.56
C PRO A 22 -1.72 25.59 -11.93
N THR A 23 -1.25 26.56 -12.72
CA THR A 23 -0.35 27.61 -12.25
C THR A 23 -1.13 28.88 -11.94
N GLU A 24 -1.07 29.36 -10.70
CA GLU A 24 -1.75 30.61 -10.30
C GLU A 24 -1.30 31.79 -11.16
N GLY A 25 -2.26 32.58 -11.62
CA GLY A 25 -2.03 33.76 -12.45
C GLY A 25 -1.92 33.49 -13.96
N ALA A 26 -2.02 32.24 -14.42
CA ALA A 26 -2.11 31.93 -15.85
C ALA A 26 -3.52 32.26 -16.40
N ASP A 27 -3.62 32.73 -17.66
CA ASP A 27 -4.89 33.09 -18.30
C ASP A 27 -5.91 31.94 -18.34
N ASN A 28 -5.42 30.69 -18.39
CA ASN A 28 -6.21 29.47 -18.43
C ASN A 28 -6.36 28.76 -17.07
N TYR A 29 -5.95 29.41 -15.97
CA TYR A 29 -5.95 28.81 -14.62
C TYR A 29 -7.28 28.16 -14.24
N VAL A 30 -8.40 28.83 -14.49
CA VAL A 30 -9.73 28.30 -14.11
C VAL A 30 -10.05 27.00 -14.83
N ALA A 31 -9.74 26.93 -16.13
CA ALA A 31 -9.98 25.71 -16.92
C ALA A 31 -9.06 24.56 -16.50
N LEU A 32 -7.76 24.82 -16.31
CA LEU A 32 -6.80 23.82 -15.85
C LEU A 32 -7.14 23.31 -14.45
N ASN A 33 -7.52 24.21 -13.54
CA ASN A 33 -7.90 23.84 -12.17
C ASN A 33 -9.18 22.98 -12.16
N ALA A 34 -10.15 23.28 -13.03
CA ALA A 34 -11.34 22.44 -13.15
C ALA A 34 -11.01 21.05 -13.67
N ALA A 35 -10.22 20.94 -14.74
CA ALA A 35 -9.79 19.67 -15.32
C ALA A 35 -8.95 18.83 -14.33
N TYR A 36 -8.01 19.48 -13.63
CA TYR A 36 -7.19 18.80 -12.61
C TYR A 36 -8.05 18.25 -11.47
N ASN A 37 -9.00 19.04 -10.97
CA ASN A 37 -9.90 18.60 -9.89
C ASN A 37 -10.83 17.46 -10.33
N GLU A 38 -11.30 17.46 -11.58
CA GLU A 38 -12.10 16.36 -12.13
C GLU A 38 -11.29 15.06 -12.16
N ALA A 39 -10.06 15.12 -12.68
CA ALA A 39 -9.13 13.98 -12.70
C ALA A 39 -8.78 13.50 -11.28
N ALA A 40 -8.48 14.42 -10.35
CA ALA A 40 -8.20 14.09 -8.95
C ALA A 40 -9.39 13.42 -8.24
N ASN A 41 -10.62 13.83 -8.55
CA ASN A 41 -11.83 13.20 -8.06
C ASN A 41 -11.99 11.76 -8.62
N ALA A 42 -11.66 11.55 -9.90
CA ALA A 42 -11.67 10.23 -10.51
C ALA A 42 -10.63 9.30 -9.85
N VAL A 43 -9.41 9.78 -9.59
CA VAL A 43 -8.37 9.06 -8.82
C VAL A 43 -8.88 8.73 -7.43
N SER A 44 -9.46 9.69 -6.72
CA SER A 44 -9.97 9.50 -5.35
C SER A 44 -11.09 8.45 -5.30
N SER A 45 -11.97 8.45 -6.32
CA SER A 45 -13.03 7.43 -6.47
C SER A 45 -12.44 6.03 -6.69
N ALA A 46 -11.41 5.92 -7.53
CA ALA A 46 -10.69 4.66 -7.75
C ALA A 46 -9.96 4.21 -6.47
N MET A 47 -9.34 5.15 -5.73
CA MET A 47 -8.75 4.86 -4.42
C MET A 47 -9.77 4.30 -3.43
N GLY A 48 -11.03 4.72 -3.45
CA GLY A 48 -12.07 4.17 -2.58
C GLY A 48 -12.20 2.64 -2.71
N VAL A 49 -11.88 2.08 -3.86
CA VAL A 49 -11.94 0.63 -4.11
C VAL A 49 -10.95 -0.16 -3.24
N TYR A 50 -9.77 0.39 -2.90
CA TYR A 50 -8.83 -0.34 -2.05
C TYR A 50 -9.40 -0.59 -0.64
N GLY A 51 -10.16 0.34 -0.10
CA GLY A 51 -10.83 0.15 1.19
C GLY A 51 -11.88 -0.96 1.14
N LEU A 52 -12.71 -0.97 0.09
CA LEU A 52 -13.72 -2.01 -0.11
C LEU A 52 -13.11 -3.39 -0.32
N SER A 53 -12.07 -3.50 -1.15
CA SER A 53 -11.39 -4.78 -1.39
C SER A 53 -10.63 -5.27 -0.15
N SER A 54 -10.06 -4.36 0.64
CA SER A 54 -9.43 -4.68 1.94
C SER A 54 -10.46 -5.27 2.92
N MET A 55 -11.63 -4.66 3.01
CA MET A 55 -12.73 -5.17 3.86
C MET A 55 -13.20 -6.54 3.37
N ALA A 56 -13.44 -6.70 2.07
CA ALA A 56 -13.85 -7.98 1.49
C ALA A 56 -12.80 -9.08 1.74
N PHE A 57 -11.52 -8.76 1.54
CA PHE A 57 -10.41 -9.67 1.83
C PHE A 57 -10.39 -10.08 3.32
N ALA A 58 -10.53 -9.14 4.24
CA ALA A 58 -10.54 -9.42 5.68
C ALA A 58 -11.70 -10.35 6.07
N LEU A 59 -12.89 -10.15 5.49
CA LEU A 59 -14.04 -11.03 5.71
C LEU A 59 -13.79 -12.44 5.19
N VAL A 60 -13.31 -12.58 3.95
CA VAL A 60 -12.96 -13.86 3.35
C VAL A 60 -11.90 -14.58 4.20
N LEU A 61 -10.87 -13.85 4.61
CA LEU A 61 -9.79 -14.39 5.44
C LEU A 61 -10.29 -14.87 6.80
N SER A 62 -11.18 -14.12 7.46
CA SER A 62 -11.78 -14.50 8.74
C SER A 62 -12.58 -15.81 8.61
N VAL A 63 -13.42 -15.94 7.58
CA VAL A 63 -14.18 -17.17 7.32
C VAL A 63 -13.26 -18.35 6.96
N TRP A 64 -12.22 -18.09 6.20
CA TRP A 64 -11.29 -19.17 5.81
C TRP A 64 -10.44 -19.63 6.99
N ALA A 65 -9.91 -18.70 7.78
CA ALA A 65 -9.11 -19.01 8.96
C ALA A 65 -9.90 -19.77 10.04
N SER A 66 -11.22 -19.57 10.14
CA SER A 66 -12.08 -20.33 11.06
C SER A 66 -12.30 -21.80 10.62
N ARG A 67 -12.06 -22.12 9.37
CA ARG A 67 -12.30 -23.45 8.81
C ARG A 67 -11.04 -24.27 8.52
N ARG A 68 -9.91 -23.60 8.35
CA ARG A 68 -8.64 -24.25 7.98
C ARG A 68 -7.45 -23.57 8.64
N ARG A 69 -6.43 -24.35 9.00
CA ARG A 69 -5.13 -23.80 9.40
C ARG A 69 -4.45 -23.18 8.18
N LEU A 70 -4.24 -21.86 8.23
CA LEU A 70 -3.59 -21.11 7.16
C LEU A 70 -2.13 -20.82 7.56
N ASP A 71 -1.20 -21.09 6.68
CA ASP A 71 0.14 -20.55 6.84
C ASP A 71 0.11 -19.03 6.54
N ARG A 72 0.16 -18.25 7.61
CA ARG A 72 0.04 -16.78 7.59
C ARG A 72 1.11 -16.13 6.71
N ARG A 73 2.30 -16.76 6.59
CA ARG A 73 3.41 -16.26 5.78
C ARG A 73 3.06 -16.28 4.29
N TRP A 74 2.50 -17.39 3.81
CA TRP A 74 2.09 -17.52 2.41
C TRP A 74 0.92 -16.62 2.06
N VAL A 75 -0.06 -16.50 2.95
CA VAL A 75 -1.17 -15.54 2.75
C VAL A 75 -0.63 -14.11 2.66
N HIS A 76 0.28 -13.73 3.56
CA HIS A 76 0.89 -12.41 3.55
C HIS A 76 1.74 -12.16 2.30
N LEU A 77 2.61 -13.11 1.92
CA LEU A 77 3.40 -13.03 0.69
C LEU A 77 2.52 -12.80 -0.53
N VAL A 78 1.53 -13.66 -0.76
CA VAL A 78 0.65 -13.57 -1.95
C VAL A 78 -0.09 -12.24 -1.96
N SER A 79 -0.60 -11.81 -0.81
CA SER A 79 -1.30 -10.52 -0.70
C SER A 79 -0.39 -9.34 -1.02
N LEU A 80 0.85 -9.33 -0.51
CA LEU A 80 1.82 -8.27 -0.79
C LEU A 80 2.27 -8.25 -2.25
N VAL A 81 2.47 -9.42 -2.85
CA VAL A 81 2.79 -9.52 -4.29
C VAL A 81 1.63 -8.98 -5.14
N LEU A 82 0.38 -9.34 -4.83
CA LEU A 82 -0.78 -8.81 -5.53
C LEU A 82 -0.88 -7.30 -5.41
N GLY A 83 -0.69 -6.74 -4.21
CA GLY A 83 -0.68 -5.29 -4.02
C GLY A 83 0.48 -4.60 -4.73
N GLY A 84 1.66 -5.22 -4.73
CA GLY A 84 2.83 -4.74 -5.49
C GLY A 84 2.56 -4.69 -6.99
N VAL A 85 1.98 -5.75 -7.55
CA VAL A 85 1.52 -5.77 -8.95
C VAL A 85 0.47 -4.68 -9.18
N GLY A 86 -0.48 -4.49 -8.25
CA GLY A 86 -1.45 -3.41 -8.32
C GLY A 86 -0.81 -2.04 -8.49
N PHE A 87 0.23 -1.71 -7.70
CA PHE A 87 0.98 -0.47 -7.86
C PHE A 87 1.74 -0.39 -9.20
N LEU A 88 2.40 -1.46 -9.61
CA LEU A 88 3.17 -1.49 -10.86
C LEU A 88 2.27 -1.35 -12.10
N THR A 89 1.04 -1.83 -12.06
CA THR A 89 0.10 -1.67 -13.17
C THR A 89 -0.39 -0.23 -13.35
N MET A 90 -0.32 0.63 -12.31
CA MET A 90 -0.76 2.03 -12.41
C MET A 90 0.02 2.82 -13.47
N VAL A 91 1.28 2.47 -13.72
CA VAL A 91 2.13 3.13 -14.72
C VAL A 91 1.70 2.86 -16.17
N GLN A 92 0.88 1.83 -16.39
CA GLN A 92 0.48 1.40 -17.74
C GLN A 92 -0.82 2.06 -18.21
N TRP A 93 -1.54 2.74 -17.32
CA TRP A 93 -2.84 3.31 -17.65
C TRP A 93 -2.69 4.68 -18.31
N SER A 94 -3.55 4.94 -19.26
CA SER A 94 -3.68 6.20 -20.01
C SER A 94 -5.09 6.76 -19.83
N PRO A 95 -5.40 7.97 -20.33
CA PRO A 95 -6.75 8.51 -20.25
C PRO A 95 -7.84 7.58 -20.77
N GLU A 96 -7.58 6.83 -21.86
CA GLU A 96 -8.54 5.88 -22.45
C GLU A 96 -8.76 4.65 -21.57
N THR A 97 -7.78 4.30 -20.74
CA THR A 97 -7.79 3.12 -19.89
C THR A 97 -7.87 3.43 -18.39
N ALA A 98 -8.06 4.71 -18.03
CA ALA A 98 -8.09 5.20 -16.65
C ALA A 98 -9.11 4.47 -15.74
N GLY A 99 -10.20 3.95 -16.33
CA GLY A 99 -11.17 3.12 -15.64
C GLY A 99 -10.57 1.83 -15.03
N ASN A 100 -9.39 1.39 -15.47
CA ASN A 100 -8.70 0.23 -14.94
C ASN A 100 -7.97 0.51 -13.62
N LEU A 101 -7.78 1.76 -13.21
CA LEU A 101 -7.21 2.13 -11.90
C LEU A 101 -7.93 1.44 -10.75
N LYS A 102 -9.24 1.23 -10.85
CA LYS A 102 -10.02 0.50 -9.84
C LYS A 102 -9.51 -0.92 -9.59
N TRP A 103 -9.03 -1.61 -10.62
CA TRP A 103 -8.46 -2.96 -10.47
C TRP A 103 -7.09 -2.93 -9.81
N SER A 104 -6.26 -1.94 -10.17
CA SER A 104 -4.99 -1.69 -9.48
C SER A 104 -5.22 -1.44 -7.99
N PHE A 105 -6.14 -0.57 -7.64
CA PHE A 105 -6.50 -0.29 -6.24
C PHE A 105 -7.17 -1.48 -5.54
N ALA A 106 -7.93 -2.31 -6.24
CA ALA A 106 -8.47 -3.54 -5.66
C ALA A 106 -7.37 -4.50 -5.22
N LEU A 107 -6.33 -4.68 -6.03
CA LEU A 107 -5.15 -5.48 -5.66
C LEU A 107 -4.37 -4.88 -4.49
N VAL A 108 -4.20 -3.54 -4.48
CA VAL A 108 -3.58 -2.81 -3.37
C VAL A 108 -4.36 -3.01 -2.06
N GLY A 109 -5.69 -3.05 -2.13
CA GLY A 109 -6.54 -3.27 -0.96
C GLY A 109 -6.37 -4.67 -0.35
N ILE A 110 -6.12 -5.71 -1.15
CA ILE A 110 -5.79 -7.05 -0.65
C ILE A 110 -4.52 -6.99 0.21
N ALA A 111 -3.48 -6.31 -0.27
CA ALA A 111 -2.24 -6.12 0.51
C ALA A 111 -2.51 -5.35 1.79
N TRP A 112 -3.32 -4.29 1.74
CA TRP A 112 -3.67 -3.49 2.92
C TRP A 112 -4.37 -4.32 3.99
N GLY A 113 -5.38 -5.11 3.62
CA GLY A 113 -6.08 -6.02 4.54
C GLY A 113 -5.12 -7.04 5.18
N SER A 114 -4.16 -7.54 4.41
CA SER A 114 -3.13 -8.45 4.92
C SER A 114 -2.14 -7.74 5.87
N ILE A 115 -1.72 -6.52 5.58
CA ILE A 115 -0.81 -5.71 6.43
C ILE A 115 -1.45 -5.42 7.78
N LEU A 116 -2.75 -5.15 7.81
CA LEU A 116 -3.47 -4.88 9.05
C LEU A 116 -3.70 -6.13 9.91
N SER A 117 -3.61 -7.32 9.35
CA SER A 117 -3.98 -8.56 10.05
C SER A 117 -2.81 -9.53 10.26
N MET A 118 -2.07 -9.87 9.20
CA MET A 118 -1.08 -10.95 9.24
C MET A 118 0.13 -10.69 10.14
N PRO A 119 0.80 -9.52 10.09
CA PRO A 119 1.95 -9.26 10.94
C PRO A 119 1.60 -9.28 12.43
N TYR A 120 0.45 -8.70 12.80
CA TYR A 120 -0.02 -8.72 14.19
C TYR A 120 -0.36 -10.14 14.66
N ALA A 121 -0.99 -10.96 13.81
CA ALA A 121 -1.31 -12.33 14.13
C ALA A 121 -0.06 -13.23 14.23
N MET A 122 0.98 -12.98 13.42
CA MET A 122 2.26 -13.67 13.52
C MET A 122 3.02 -13.25 14.78
N LEU A 123 3.05 -11.94 15.08
CA LEU A 123 3.74 -11.40 16.24
C LEU A 123 3.10 -11.89 17.55
N SER A 124 1.77 -11.85 17.64
CA SER A 124 1.06 -12.30 18.85
C SER A 124 1.24 -13.78 19.16
N SER A 125 1.55 -14.60 18.16
CA SER A 125 1.87 -16.01 18.35
C SER A 125 3.35 -16.30 18.69
N ALA A 126 4.23 -15.29 18.56
CA ALA A 126 5.67 -15.43 18.80
C ALA A 126 6.13 -14.80 20.12
N ILE A 127 5.32 -13.94 20.74
CA ILE A 127 5.68 -13.21 21.97
C ILE A 127 4.92 -13.78 23.16
N PRO A 128 5.62 -14.09 24.28
CA PRO A 128 4.97 -14.46 25.54
C PRO A 128 3.97 -13.40 26.02
N SER A 129 2.87 -13.82 26.64
CA SER A 129 1.77 -12.94 27.05
C SER A 129 2.19 -11.84 28.04
N ASP A 130 3.15 -12.11 28.90
CA ASP A 130 3.74 -11.16 29.87
C ASP A 130 4.54 -10.02 29.20
N ARG A 131 5.02 -10.22 27.97
CA ARG A 131 5.82 -9.25 27.20
C ARG A 131 5.08 -8.68 25.99
N MET A 132 3.83 -9.04 25.78
CA MET A 132 3.04 -8.66 24.60
C MET A 132 3.01 -7.14 24.41
N GLY A 133 2.81 -6.35 25.46
CA GLY A 133 2.75 -4.88 25.36
C GLY A 133 4.06 -4.27 24.83
N VAL A 134 5.20 -4.74 25.35
CA VAL A 134 6.53 -4.28 24.89
C VAL A 134 6.76 -4.70 23.44
N GLY A 135 6.47 -5.95 23.10
CA GLY A 135 6.64 -6.47 21.75
C GLY A 135 5.81 -5.70 20.71
N MET A 136 4.54 -5.43 21.01
CA MET A 136 3.68 -4.60 20.14
C MET A 136 4.17 -3.16 20.04
N GLY A 137 4.68 -2.58 21.13
CA GLY A 137 5.29 -1.24 21.13
C GLY A 137 6.50 -1.16 20.21
N VAL A 138 7.42 -2.11 20.31
CA VAL A 138 8.61 -2.19 19.44
C VAL A 138 8.20 -2.40 17.98
N PHE A 139 7.24 -3.29 17.71
CA PHE A 139 6.73 -3.50 16.36
C PHE A 139 6.15 -2.21 15.74
N ASN A 140 5.37 -1.46 16.51
CA ASN A 140 4.82 -0.19 16.04
C ASN A 140 5.92 0.85 15.74
N MET A 141 7.06 0.84 16.45
CA MET A 141 8.19 1.71 16.12
C MET A 141 8.74 1.43 14.71
N PHE A 142 8.82 0.16 14.28
CA PHE A 142 9.22 -0.21 12.92
C PHE A 142 8.24 0.27 11.84
N ILE A 143 6.98 0.53 12.21
CA ILE A 143 5.98 1.13 11.31
C ILE A 143 6.13 2.66 11.31
N VAL A 144 6.22 3.29 12.48
CA VAL A 144 6.14 4.75 12.64
C VAL A 144 7.45 5.45 12.24
N ILE A 145 8.62 4.89 12.58
CA ILE A 145 9.91 5.53 12.25
C ILE A 145 10.09 5.74 10.74
N PRO A 146 9.86 4.74 9.86
CA PRO A 146 9.92 4.97 8.41
C PRO A 146 8.91 6.01 7.91
N GLN A 147 7.73 6.10 8.52
CA GLN A 147 6.73 7.11 8.15
C GLN A 147 7.20 8.53 8.54
N ILE A 148 7.83 8.69 9.70
CA ILE A 148 8.41 9.97 10.11
C ILE A 148 9.52 10.39 9.14
N VAL A 149 10.43 9.48 8.78
CA VAL A 149 11.49 9.75 7.79
C VAL A 149 10.89 10.14 6.44
N ALA A 150 9.85 9.43 6.00
CA ALA A 150 9.14 9.73 4.77
C ALA A 150 8.48 11.12 4.81
N ALA A 151 7.80 11.45 5.92
CA ALA A 151 7.11 12.73 6.12
C ALA A 151 8.07 13.91 6.21
N LEU A 152 9.27 13.72 6.79
CA LEU A 152 10.33 14.74 6.85
C LEU A 152 11.03 14.98 5.49
N GLY A 153 10.54 14.42 4.42
CA GLY A 153 11.02 14.64 3.06
C GLY A 153 11.84 13.49 2.47
N GLY A 154 11.95 12.35 3.17
CA GLY A 154 12.70 11.19 2.68
C GLY A 154 12.22 10.68 1.33
N ILE A 155 10.90 10.65 1.09
CA ILE A 155 10.34 10.25 -0.21
C ILE A 155 10.62 11.34 -1.26
N ASN A 156 10.46 12.62 -0.92
CA ASN A 156 10.77 13.72 -1.83
C ASN A 156 12.25 13.72 -2.25
N TRP A 157 13.14 13.45 -1.32
CA TRP A 157 14.56 13.30 -1.62
C TRP A 157 14.81 12.09 -2.53
N ALA A 158 14.20 10.94 -2.22
CA ALA A 158 14.37 9.73 -3.01
C ALA A 158 13.89 9.92 -4.46
N TYR A 159 12.69 10.48 -4.67
CA TYR A 159 12.16 10.65 -6.01
C TYR A 159 12.96 11.69 -6.82
N LYS A 160 13.41 12.78 -6.20
CA LYS A 160 14.24 13.78 -6.86
C LYS A 160 15.64 13.29 -7.20
N SER A 161 16.23 12.45 -6.35
CA SER A 161 17.63 12.01 -6.50
C SER A 161 17.78 10.73 -7.34
N PHE A 162 16.81 9.80 -7.27
CA PHE A 162 16.93 8.46 -7.84
C PHE A 162 15.84 8.09 -8.83
N LEU A 163 14.66 8.73 -8.78
CA LEU A 163 13.49 8.33 -9.56
C LEU A 163 13.20 9.28 -10.76
N GLY A 164 14.20 10.07 -11.18
CA GLY A 164 14.11 10.89 -12.40
C GLY A 164 13.12 12.06 -12.32
N GLN A 165 12.68 12.44 -11.12
CA GLN A 165 11.73 13.54 -10.86
C GLN A 165 10.32 13.33 -11.43
N ASP A 166 9.98 12.10 -11.83
CA ASP A 166 8.64 11.74 -12.26
C ASP A 166 7.86 11.16 -11.07
N VAL A 167 6.79 11.83 -10.67
CA VAL A 167 6.02 11.49 -9.46
C VAL A 167 5.42 10.08 -9.53
N ILE A 168 5.06 9.58 -10.72
CA ILE A 168 4.53 8.22 -10.89
C ILE A 168 5.51 7.14 -10.44
N GLN A 169 6.83 7.41 -10.49
CA GLN A 169 7.86 6.48 -10.02
C GLN A 169 7.74 6.18 -8.52
N THR A 170 7.07 7.03 -7.77
CA THR A 170 6.76 6.75 -6.35
C THR A 170 5.81 5.55 -6.20
N MET A 171 4.92 5.30 -7.16
CA MET A 171 4.07 4.11 -7.20
C MET A 171 4.89 2.87 -7.56
N VAL A 172 5.85 2.98 -8.48
CA VAL A 172 6.78 1.89 -8.79
C VAL A 172 7.59 1.50 -7.55
N LEU A 173 8.13 2.49 -6.83
CA LEU A 173 8.86 2.26 -5.57
C LEU A 173 7.97 1.54 -4.53
N ALA A 174 6.72 1.96 -4.38
CA ALA A 174 5.77 1.32 -3.48
C ALA A 174 5.51 -0.13 -3.87
N GLY A 175 5.33 -0.41 -5.16
CA GLY A 175 5.10 -1.75 -5.71
C GLY A 175 6.27 -2.69 -5.46
N ILE A 176 7.49 -2.27 -5.81
CA ILE A 176 8.71 -3.04 -5.58
C ILE A 176 8.92 -3.31 -4.09
N SER A 177 8.70 -2.29 -3.24
CA SER A 177 8.86 -2.43 -1.79
C SER A 177 7.91 -3.47 -1.20
N LEU A 178 6.65 -3.55 -1.68
CA LEU A 178 5.70 -4.58 -1.23
C LEU A 178 6.12 -5.99 -1.66
N ILE A 179 6.58 -6.16 -2.90
CA ILE A 179 7.04 -7.47 -3.40
C ILE A 179 8.26 -7.93 -2.60
N LEU A 180 9.22 -7.04 -2.36
CA LEU A 180 10.40 -7.34 -1.53
C LEU A 180 10.00 -7.69 -0.08
N ALA A 181 9.08 -6.93 0.53
CA ALA A 181 8.59 -7.23 1.87
C ALA A 181 7.90 -8.59 1.93
N GLY A 182 7.12 -8.95 0.91
CA GLY A 182 6.52 -10.27 0.78
C GLY A 182 7.57 -11.38 0.72
N ALA A 183 8.61 -11.22 -0.08
CA ALA A 183 9.71 -12.19 -0.17
C ALA A 183 10.46 -12.33 1.17
N LEU A 184 10.77 -11.21 1.84
CA LEU A 184 11.45 -11.20 3.13
C LEU A 184 10.63 -11.87 4.25
N ASN A 185 9.30 -11.80 4.16
CA ASN A 185 8.41 -12.47 5.10
C ASN A 185 8.61 -14.00 5.14
N LEU A 186 9.11 -14.62 4.08
CA LEU A 186 9.43 -16.05 4.05
C LEU A 186 10.63 -16.44 4.95
N LEU A 187 11.44 -15.47 5.38
CA LEU A 187 12.54 -15.71 6.32
C LEU A 187 12.06 -15.99 7.75
N ILE A 188 10.79 -15.68 8.06
CA ILE A 188 10.19 -16.01 9.36
C ILE A 188 10.05 -17.53 9.48
N LYS A 189 10.62 -18.13 10.52
CA LYS A 189 10.57 -19.58 10.73
C LYS A 189 9.21 -20.02 11.30
N PRO A 190 8.65 -21.16 10.85
CA PRO A 190 7.38 -21.67 11.38
C PRO A 190 7.43 -22.03 12.88
N SER A 191 8.59 -22.50 13.35
CA SER A 191 8.82 -22.88 14.74
C SER A 191 8.62 -21.73 15.73
N ASP A 192 8.88 -20.49 15.26
CA ASP A 192 8.76 -19.30 16.12
C ASP A 192 7.29 -18.93 16.37
N MET A 193 6.35 -19.54 15.60
CA MET A 193 4.90 -19.30 15.70
C MET A 193 4.14 -20.38 16.48
N ILE A 194 4.78 -21.48 16.89
CA ILE A 194 4.11 -22.65 17.50
C ILE A 194 4.32 -22.70 19.02
N GLN A 195 5.28 -21.97 19.57
CA GLN A 195 5.65 -22.08 21.00
C GLN A 195 4.60 -21.56 21.99
N SER A 196 3.50 -20.98 21.55
CA SER A 196 2.45 -20.45 22.43
C SER A 196 1.27 -21.42 22.71
N GLU A 197 1.25 -22.61 22.11
CA GLU A 197 0.17 -23.59 22.34
C GLU A 197 0.50 -24.68 23.40
N GLU A 198 1.72 -24.70 23.97
CA GLU A 198 2.16 -25.71 24.96
C GLU A 198 2.46 -25.12 26.35
N GLY A 199 2.04 -23.89 26.66
CA GLY A 199 2.27 -23.27 27.98
C GLY A 199 1.00 -22.98 28.75
#